data_f5f80db0558d687b387647a01c7ec231
#
_entry.id   f5f80db0558d687b387647a01c7ec231
#
_cell.length_a   1.000
_cell.length_b   1.000
_cell.length_c   1.000
_cell.angle_alpha   90.00
_cell.angle_beta   90.00
_cell.angle_gamma   90.00
#
_symmetry.space_group_name_H-M   'P 1'
#
loop_
_entity.id
_entity.type
_entity.pdbx_description
1 polymer ?
#
loop_
_entity_poly.entity_id
_entity_poly.type
_entity_poly.pdbx_seq_one_letter_code
_entity_poly.pdbx_strand_id
1 'polypeptide(L)'
;MSPAAADAAGLATSPARNTARSTSASTTVPQWEYKTLRRPDRVQVLDGGTRPVATFTVGARTVTLRGPVRTFAEPATTTASVVSSTWVRLLPHPFLGTVDRGWLRNALADPSPDLLAIAAQYRTGAPTVTSADGRLLSSDASYGPLLDSGSRAEGADFNDYLGLTWSYGERTDVHEVDQRGALDCSGFARMVLGYRLGLPLTLEPDGAALPRRSFEQLQSAPGIVTVPDTGTRPDSVEALAPGDLVFFDGSSDDGARIDHVGIYLGKDTAGAPRFISSRKTVDGPTLGDVGGRSVLSGTGHYAAAWRAARRV
;
A
#
# COMPACT_ATOMS: atom_id res chain seq x y z
N MET A 1 62.49 26.77 37.10
CA MET A 1 63.72 25.90 37.24
C MET A 1 63.53 24.72 36.33
N SER A 2 64.22 24.72 35.19
CA SER A 2 64.53 23.54 34.38
C SER A 2 65.74 22.81 35.00
N PRO A 3 65.93 21.52 34.82
CA PRO A 3 66.61 20.98 33.65
C PRO A 3 66.03 19.59 33.25
N ALA A 4 66.34 18.98 32.18
CA ALA A 4 67.39 18.88 31.19
C ALA A 4 67.13 17.55 30.44
N ALA A 5 67.51 17.53 29.21
CA ALA A 5 67.40 16.47 28.24
C ALA A 5 68.19 15.18 28.53
N ALA A 6 67.76 14.06 27.93
CA ALA A 6 68.66 13.00 27.49
C ALA A 6 68.08 12.34 26.22
N ASP A 7 68.97 12.36 25.21
CA ASP A 7 68.90 11.71 23.91
C ASP A 7 68.98 10.17 24.05
N ALA A 8 68.34 9.46 23.16
CA ALA A 8 68.76 8.14 22.72
C ALA A 8 68.16 7.84 21.33
N ALA A 9 69.09 7.70 20.41
CA ALA A 9 68.87 7.37 19.00
C ALA A 9 68.46 5.89 18.77
N GLY A 10 67.75 5.70 17.65
CA GLY A 10 68.00 4.53 16.82
C GLY A 10 66.83 3.57 16.62
N LEU A 11 66.26 3.56 15.47
CA LEU A 11 66.21 2.49 14.47
C LEU A 11 64.98 2.70 13.57
N ALA A 12 65.27 3.11 12.37
CA ALA A 12 64.33 3.15 11.27
C ALA A 12 63.87 1.75 10.87
N THR A 13 62.58 1.43 10.99
CA THR A 13 61.98 0.32 10.28
C THR A 13 61.01 0.88 9.26
N SER A 14 61.26 0.62 7.98
CA SER A 14 60.38 0.92 6.85
C SER A 14 59.00 0.31 7.05
N PRO A 15 57.91 1.05 6.78
CA PRO A 15 56.58 0.43 6.71
C PRO A 15 56.44 -0.31 5.38
N ALA A 16 56.12 -1.59 5.47
CA ALA A 16 55.72 -2.42 4.35
C ALA A 16 54.50 -1.76 3.66
N ARG A 17 54.61 -1.51 2.35
CA ARG A 17 53.50 -1.09 1.51
C ARG A 17 52.44 -2.19 1.47
N ASN A 18 51.39 -2.01 2.22
CA ASN A 18 50.17 -2.80 2.11
C ASN A 18 49.44 -2.32 0.87
N THR A 19 49.62 -2.96 -0.26
CA THR A 19 48.80 -2.78 -1.46
C THR A 19 47.47 -3.42 -1.20
N ALA A 20 46.58 -2.65 -0.57
CA ALA A 20 45.15 -2.99 -0.54
C ALA A 20 44.64 -3.05 -2.00
N ARG A 21 44.45 -4.26 -2.50
CA ARG A 21 43.73 -4.50 -3.75
C ARG A 21 42.32 -3.93 -3.58
N SER A 22 42.07 -2.77 -4.16
CA SER A 22 40.74 -2.25 -4.35
C SER A 22 40.04 -3.22 -5.29
N THR A 23 39.25 -4.12 -4.73
CA THR A 23 38.23 -4.86 -5.48
C THR A 23 37.14 -3.86 -5.79
N SER A 24 37.24 -3.18 -6.93
CA SER A 24 36.12 -2.47 -7.52
C SER A 24 35.01 -3.50 -7.79
N ALA A 25 34.00 -3.50 -6.94
CA ALA A 25 32.77 -4.22 -7.24
C ALA A 25 32.28 -3.68 -8.58
N SER A 26 32.42 -4.47 -9.64
CA SER A 26 31.83 -4.17 -10.94
C SER A 26 30.32 -4.12 -10.74
N THR A 27 29.76 -2.93 -10.69
CA THR A 27 28.32 -2.72 -10.73
C THR A 27 27.84 -3.10 -12.13
N THR A 28 27.64 -4.39 -12.35
CA THR A 28 27.00 -4.89 -13.57
C THR A 28 25.62 -4.23 -13.66
N VAL A 29 25.43 -3.39 -14.67
CA VAL A 29 24.13 -2.79 -14.95
C VAL A 29 23.14 -3.92 -15.21
N PRO A 30 22.04 -4.02 -14.46
CA PRO A 30 21.08 -5.11 -14.63
C PRO A 30 20.63 -5.20 -16.09
N GLN A 31 20.78 -6.39 -16.69
CA GLN A 31 20.31 -6.66 -18.05
C GLN A 31 18.86 -7.10 -17.97
N TRP A 32 17.94 -6.11 -18.06
CA TRP A 32 16.51 -6.40 -18.03
C TRP A 32 15.97 -6.73 -19.41
N GLU A 33 15.15 -7.75 -19.46
CA GLU A 33 14.30 -8.13 -20.59
C GLU A 33 12.85 -7.77 -20.30
N TYR A 34 12.06 -7.54 -21.33
CA TYR A 34 10.69 -7.09 -21.22
C TYR A 34 9.74 -8.08 -21.91
N LYS A 35 8.74 -8.53 -21.16
CA LYS A 35 7.69 -9.43 -21.65
C LYS A 35 6.33 -8.73 -21.58
N THR A 36 5.64 -8.65 -22.71
CA THR A 36 4.25 -8.14 -22.76
C THR A 36 3.28 -9.23 -22.29
N LEU A 37 2.38 -8.86 -21.41
CA LEU A 37 1.27 -9.69 -20.91
C LEU A 37 -0.05 -9.00 -21.27
N ARG A 38 -1.10 -9.78 -21.47
CA ARG A 38 -2.45 -9.32 -21.82
C ARG A 38 -3.45 -9.60 -20.71
N ARG A 39 -4.55 -8.83 -20.71
CA ARG A 39 -5.71 -9.00 -19.82
C ARG A 39 -5.37 -8.88 -18.33
N PRO A 40 -5.04 -7.66 -17.86
CA PRO A 40 -4.88 -6.39 -18.57
C PRO A 40 -3.52 -6.28 -19.28
N ASP A 41 -3.33 -5.27 -20.13
CA ASP A 41 -2.07 -5.02 -20.82
C ASP A 41 -0.99 -4.62 -19.81
N ARG A 42 0.11 -5.40 -19.78
CA ARG A 42 1.20 -5.24 -18.81
C ARG A 42 2.55 -5.43 -19.47
N VAL A 43 3.57 -4.80 -18.87
CA VAL A 43 4.97 -5.08 -19.16
C VAL A 43 5.60 -5.69 -17.91
N GLN A 44 6.06 -6.92 -18.03
CA GLN A 44 6.83 -7.61 -17.01
C GLN A 44 8.33 -7.44 -17.31
N VAL A 45 9.09 -6.99 -16.32
CA VAL A 45 10.54 -6.85 -16.39
C VAL A 45 11.16 -8.09 -15.78
N LEU A 46 12.06 -8.73 -16.54
CA LEU A 46 12.77 -9.94 -16.16
C LEU A 46 14.25 -9.65 -15.93
N ASP A 47 14.82 -10.22 -14.89
CA ASP A 47 16.25 -10.24 -14.63
C ASP A 47 16.81 -11.59 -15.11
N GLY A 48 17.85 -11.55 -15.96
CA GLY A 48 18.40 -12.74 -16.59
C GLY A 48 17.39 -13.52 -17.44
N GLY A 49 16.41 -12.83 -18.03
CA GLY A 49 15.42 -13.39 -18.96
C GLY A 49 14.33 -14.24 -18.34
N THR A 50 14.45 -14.65 -17.08
CA THR A 50 13.51 -15.63 -16.48
C THR A 50 12.85 -15.16 -15.18
N ARG A 51 13.52 -14.33 -14.38
CA ARG A 51 13.07 -13.92 -13.05
C ARG A 51 12.30 -12.60 -13.09
N PRO A 52 10.98 -12.58 -12.86
CA PRO A 52 10.24 -11.33 -12.76
C PRO A 52 10.73 -10.47 -11.59
N VAL A 53 11.08 -9.21 -11.87
CA VAL A 53 11.47 -8.21 -10.86
C VAL A 53 10.50 -7.06 -10.76
N ALA A 54 9.72 -6.80 -11.82
CA ALA A 54 8.66 -5.80 -11.80
C ALA A 54 7.54 -6.15 -12.78
N THR A 55 6.33 -5.66 -12.50
CA THR A 55 5.19 -5.69 -13.45
C THR A 55 4.49 -4.34 -13.43
N PHE A 56 4.45 -3.73 -14.60
CA PHE A 56 3.77 -2.46 -14.88
C PHE A 56 2.47 -2.75 -15.62
N THR A 57 1.40 -2.05 -15.28
CA THR A 57 0.10 -2.17 -15.95
C THR A 57 -0.22 -0.91 -16.71
N VAL A 58 -0.56 -1.03 -18.00
CA VAL A 58 -0.90 0.13 -18.83
C VAL A 58 -2.13 0.84 -18.27
N GLY A 59 -2.03 2.15 -18.10
CA GLY A 59 -3.06 3.00 -17.53
C GLY A 59 -3.05 3.10 -16.00
N ALA A 60 -2.25 2.28 -15.28
CA ALA A 60 -2.15 2.33 -13.82
C ALA A 60 -0.84 2.99 -13.36
N ARG A 61 -0.83 3.49 -12.11
CA ARG A 61 0.37 4.02 -11.44
C ARG A 61 0.99 3.00 -10.49
N THR A 62 0.23 2.03 -9.99
CA THR A 62 0.77 0.97 -9.13
C THR A 62 1.62 0.00 -9.93
N VAL A 63 2.83 -0.26 -9.42
CA VAL A 63 3.78 -1.23 -9.97
C VAL A 63 4.09 -2.26 -8.91
N THR A 64 3.96 -3.55 -9.24
CA THR A 64 4.43 -4.62 -8.36
C THR A 64 5.90 -4.90 -8.63
N LEU A 65 6.69 -4.95 -7.55
CA LEU A 65 8.12 -5.18 -7.55
C LEU A 65 8.44 -6.43 -6.75
N ARG A 66 9.54 -7.09 -7.07
CA ARG A 66 10.10 -8.16 -6.24
C ARG A 66 11.07 -7.57 -5.22
N GLY A 67 10.80 -7.78 -3.95
CA GLY A 67 11.64 -7.35 -2.84
C GLY A 67 11.90 -8.46 -1.83
N PRO A 68 12.47 -8.14 -0.66
CA PRO A 68 12.62 -9.06 0.45
C PRO A 68 11.27 -9.67 0.88
N VAL A 69 11.30 -10.93 1.30
CA VAL A 69 10.11 -11.62 1.84
C VAL A 69 9.73 -10.99 3.17
N ARG A 70 8.44 -10.75 3.35
CA ARG A 70 7.84 -10.21 4.58
C ARG A 70 6.49 -10.84 4.85
N THR A 71 6.01 -10.70 6.08
CA THR A 71 4.76 -11.30 6.54
C THR A 71 3.82 -10.22 7.05
N PHE A 72 2.59 -10.22 6.55
CA PHE A 72 1.49 -9.44 7.10
C PHE A 72 0.61 -10.39 7.92
N ALA A 73 0.55 -10.15 9.23
CA ALA A 73 -0.17 -11.00 10.17
C ALA A 73 -0.96 -10.14 11.18
N GLU A 74 -2.07 -10.69 11.66
CA GLU A 74 -2.90 -10.08 12.70
C GLU A 74 -3.37 -11.20 13.63
N PRO A 75 -2.47 -11.71 14.50
CA PRO A 75 -2.71 -12.94 15.26
C PRO A 75 -3.84 -12.84 16.29
N ALA A 76 -4.25 -11.62 16.66
CA ALA A 76 -5.41 -11.40 17.52
C ALA A 76 -6.75 -11.74 16.85
N THR A 77 -6.81 -11.74 15.51
CA THR A 77 -8.06 -11.87 14.74
C THR A 77 -8.06 -13.02 13.75
N THR A 78 -6.88 -13.55 13.39
CA THR A 78 -6.74 -14.67 12.45
C THR A 78 -5.41 -15.42 12.65
N THR A 79 -5.41 -16.72 12.37
CA THR A 79 -4.18 -17.52 12.27
C THR A 79 -3.53 -17.46 10.88
N ALA A 80 -4.26 -16.98 9.88
CA ALA A 80 -3.74 -16.81 8.53
C ALA A 80 -2.84 -15.56 8.42
N SER A 81 -1.84 -15.64 7.56
CA SER A 81 -0.95 -14.52 7.25
C SER A 81 -0.64 -14.46 5.76
N VAL A 82 -0.27 -13.29 5.26
CA VAL A 82 0.21 -13.14 3.88
C VAL A 82 1.73 -13.06 3.90
N VAL A 83 2.38 -14.09 3.36
CA VAL A 83 3.83 -14.14 3.18
C VAL A 83 4.13 -13.75 1.73
N SER A 84 4.83 -12.64 1.54
CA SER A 84 4.99 -12.07 0.19
C SER A 84 6.37 -11.46 -0.04
N SER A 85 6.91 -11.68 -1.24
CA SER A 85 8.03 -10.92 -1.78
C SER A 85 7.58 -9.78 -2.71
N THR A 86 6.26 -9.57 -2.85
CA THR A 86 5.71 -8.48 -3.65
C THR A 86 5.71 -7.19 -2.87
N TRP A 87 6.28 -6.16 -3.47
CA TRP A 87 6.24 -4.77 -3.02
C TRP A 87 5.47 -3.94 -4.04
N VAL A 88 4.74 -2.92 -3.57
CA VAL A 88 3.90 -2.10 -4.45
C VAL A 88 4.28 -0.63 -4.32
N ARG A 89 4.75 -0.03 -5.42
CA ARG A 89 5.13 1.39 -5.52
C ARG A 89 4.23 2.12 -6.50
N LEU A 90 4.14 3.43 -6.35
CA LEU A 90 3.40 4.28 -7.28
C LEU A 90 4.36 5.01 -8.22
N LEU A 91 4.03 4.99 -9.51
CA LEU A 91 4.62 5.89 -10.52
C LEU A 91 4.12 7.32 -10.30
N PRO A 92 4.90 8.35 -10.70
CA PRO A 92 4.44 9.73 -10.69
C PRO A 92 3.25 9.96 -11.65
N HIS A 93 3.16 9.17 -12.73
CA HIS A 93 2.10 9.22 -13.75
C HIS A 93 1.66 7.81 -14.16
N PRO A 94 0.48 7.65 -14.78
CA PRO A 94 0.05 6.36 -15.31
C PRO A 94 1.06 5.78 -16.31
N PHE A 95 1.28 4.47 -16.26
CA PHE A 95 2.19 3.77 -17.17
C PHE A 95 1.61 3.72 -18.58
N LEU A 96 2.37 4.18 -19.57
CA LEU A 96 1.98 4.25 -20.98
C LEU A 96 2.71 3.24 -21.89
N GLY A 97 3.35 2.20 -21.30
CA GLY A 97 3.97 1.11 -22.05
C GLY A 97 5.51 1.15 -22.10
N THR A 98 6.16 2.24 -21.69
CA THR A 98 7.64 2.35 -21.69
C THR A 98 8.16 2.41 -20.25
N VAL A 99 9.02 1.47 -19.89
CA VAL A 99 9.60 1.37 -18.54
C VAL A 99 10.73 2.40 -18.38
N ASP A 100 10.58 3.31 -17.41
CA ASP A 100 11.67 4.16 -16.94
C ASP A 100 12.65 3.30 -16.10
N ARG A 101 13.83 3.04 -16.67
CA ARG A 101 14.88 2.23 -16.02
C ARG A 101 15.48 2.93 -14.79
N GLY A 102 15.50 4.26 -14.76
CA GLY A 102 15.97 5.05 -13.64
C GLY A 102 15.04 4.90 -12.44
N TRP A 103 13.75 5.15 -12.67
CA TRP A 103 12.71 4.93 -11.68
C TRP A 103 12.72 3.48 -11.14
N LEU A 104 12.80 2.49 -12.04
CA LEU A 104 12.78 1.09 -11.62
C LEU A 104 13.97 0.72 -10.72
N ARG A 105 15.19 1.16 -11.05
CA ARG A 105 16.36 0.94 -10.18
C ARG A 105 16.18 1.54 -8.79
N ASN A 106 15.69 2.78 -8.73
CA ASN A 106 15.45 3.47 -7.47
C ASN A 106 14.36 2.77 -6.66
N ALA A 107 13.25 2.38 -7.29
CA ALA A 107 12.14 1.70 -6.66
C ALA A 107 12.50 0.30 -6.11
N LEU A 108 13.39 -0.44 -6.81
CA LEU A 108 13.91 -1.74 -6.34
C LEU A 108 14.90 -1.59 -5.18
N ALA A 109 15.60 -0.47 -5.08
CA ALA A 109 16.57 -0.19 -4.01
C ALA A 109 15.94 0.52 -2.80
N ASP A 110 14.73 1.05 -2.91
CA ASP A 110 14.07 1.83 -1.87
C ASP A 110 13.57 0.92 -0.73
N PRO A 111 14.13 1.04 0.51
CA PRO A 111 13.71 0.24 1.66
C PRO A 111 12.50 0.82 2.39
N SER A 112 12.01 2.01 2.00
CA SER A 112 10.89 2.66 2.70
C SER A 112 9.60 1.82 2.62
N PRO A 113 8.67 1.97 3.56
CA PRO A 113 7.40 1.29 3.51
C PRO A 113 6.69 1.53 2.17
N ASP A 114 6.26 0.46 1.53
CA ASP A 114 5.46 0.47 0.31
C ASP A 114 3.96 0.50 0.64
N LEU A 115 3.09 0.47 -0.37
CA LEU A 115 1.64 0.50 -0.21
C LEU A 115 1.13 -0.52 0.81
N LEU A 116 1.59 -1.78 0.73
CA LEU A 116 1.11 -2.86 1.60
C LEU A 116 1.59 -2.67 3.04
N ALA A 117 2.84 -2.25 3.24
CA ALA A 117 3.39 -1.95 4.56
C ALA A 117 2.71 -0.73 5.19
N ILE A 118 2.44 0.32 4.38
CA ILE A 118 1.70 1.50 4.84
C ILE A 118 0.28 1.11 5.27
N ALA A 119 -0.43 0.31 4.49
CA ALA A 119 -1.76 -0.17 4.85
C ALA A 119 -1.76 -0.91 6.20
N ALA A 120 -0.76 -1.77 6.43
CA ALA A 120 -0.62 -2.52 7.67
C ALA A 120 -0.29 -1.65 8.91
N GLN A 121 0.14 -0.39 8.73
CA GLN A 121 0.45 0.54 9.83
C GLN A 121 -0.79 1.11 10.53
N TYR A 122 -1.98 0.89 9.99
CA TYR A 122 -3.25 1.39 10.54
C TYR A 122 -4.12 0.30 11.18
N ARG A 123 -3.72 -0.97 11.06
CA ARG A 123 -4.48 -2.10 11.60
C ARG A 123 -4.51 -2.09 13.12
N THR A 124 -5.48 -2.80 13.71
CA THR A 124 -5.57 -3.00 15.16
C THR A 124 -4.24 -3.44 15.75
N GLY A 125 -3.82 -2.75 16.80
CA GLY A 125 -2.56 -2.98 17.51
C GLY A 125 -1.31 -2.53 16.75
N ALA A 126 -1.44 -1.74 15.68
CA ALA A 126 -0.29 -1.17 15.00
C ALA A 126 0.44 -0.16 15.91
N PRO A 127 1.78 -0.16 15.92
CA PRO A 127 2.55 0.80 16.70
C PRO A 127 2.37 2.22 16.15
N THR A 128 2.43 3.20 17.03
CA THR A 128 2.45 4.62 16.62
C THR A 128 3.74 4.93 15.88
N VAL A 129 3.60 5.55 14.71
CA VAL A 129 4.70 6.08 13.90
C VAL A 129 4.51 7.60 13.76
N THR A 130 5.57 8.34 14.04
CA THR A 130 5.59 9.79 13.89
C THR A 130 6.61 10.21 12.83
N SER A 131 6.36 11.34 12.18
CA SER A 131 7.34 12.00 11.31
C SER A 131 8.47 12.64 12.14
N ALA A 132 9.52 13.09 11.47
CA ALA A 132 10.68 13.72 12.14
C ALA A 132 10.30 15.01 12.91
N ASP A 133 9.24 15.71 12.51
CA ASP A 133 8.67 16.88 13.18
C ASP A 133 7.63 16.53 14.27
N GLY A 134 7.49 15.23 14.62
CA GLY A 134 6.64 14.75 15.70
C GLY A 134 5.15 14.61 15.35
N ARG A 135 4.76 14.76 14.08
CA ARG A 135 3.36 14.56 13.67
C ARG A 135 3.03 13.08 13.59
N LEU A 136 1.81 12.72 13.98
CA LEU A 136 1.29 11.37 13.80
C LEU A 136 1.24 11.04 12.31
N LEU A 137 1.89 9.93 11.91
CA LEU A 137 1.80 9.38 10.57
C LEU A 137 0.86 8.17 10.51
N SER A 138 0.95 7.30 11.51
CA SER A 138 0.10 6.11 11.62
C SER A 138 0.10 5.58 13.05
N SER A 139 -0.98 4.92 13.40
CA SER A 139 -1.17 4.10 14.60
C SER A 139 -2.36 3.19 14.36
N ASP A 140 -2.72 2.37 15.34
CA ASP A 140 -4.02 1.73 15.42
C ASP A 140 -5.13 2.77 15.14
N ALA A 141 -5.92 2.56 14.08
CA ALA A 141 -6.97 3.48 13.67
C ALA A 141 -8.34 2.90 14.01
N SER A 142 -9.22 3.72 14.57
CA SER A 142 -10.64 3.36 14.69
C SER A 142 -11.36 3.53 13.36
N TYR A 143 -12.61 3.02 13.26
CA TYR A 143 -13.45 3.23 12.07
C TYR A 143 -14.11 4.61 12.07
N GLY A 144 -14.58 5.04 13.22
CA GLY A 144 -15.30 6.27 13.46
C GLY A 144 -15.88 6.34 14.85
N PRO A 145 -16.51 7.46 15.26
CA PRO A 145 -17.10 7.63 16.57
C PRO A 145 -18.21 6.58 16.85
N LEU A 146 -18.27 6.13 18.09
CA LEU A 146 -19.35 5.25 18.55
C LEU A 146 -20.65 6.06 18.68
N LEU A 147 -21.70 5.63 18.01
CA LEU A 147 -23.03 6.22 18.07
C LEU A 147 -23.84 5.61 19.21
N ASP A 148 -24.89 6.30 19.65
CA ASP A 148 -25.84 5.80 20.68
C ASP A 148 -26.51 4.47 20.29
N SER A 149 -26.60 4.20 18.98
CA SER A 149 -27.08 2.92 18.44
C SER A 149 -26.14 1.74 18.67
N GLY A 150 -24.92 1.98 19.16
CA GLY A 150 -23.84 0.98 19.26
C GLY A 150 -23.11 0.73 17.95
N SER A 151 -23.48 1.37 16.85
CA SER A 151 -22.74 1.32 15.58
C SER A 151 -21.65 2.40 15.53
N ARG A 152 -20.78 2.34 14.53
CA ARG A 152 -19.78 3.38 14.27
C ARG A 152 -20.25 4.34 13.18
N ALA A 153 -19.99 5.63 13.36
CA ALA A 153 -20.25 6.63 12.34
C ALA A 153 -19.36 6.40 11.11
N GLU A 154 -19.90 6.72 9.94
CA GLU A 154 -19.12 6.85 8.70
C GLU A 154 -18.70 8.31 8.51
N GLY A 155 -17.71 8.52 7.64
CA GLY A 155 -17.29 9.85 7.26
C GLY A 155 -15.83 10.13 7.51
N ALA A 156 -15.16 9.35 8.40
CA ALA A 156 -13.78 9.59 8.76
C ALA A 156 -12.81 9.41 7.57
N ASP A 157 -12.17 10.50 7.18
CA ASP A 157 -11.17 10.54 6.12
C ASP A 157 -9.74 10.72 6.69
N PHE A 158 -8.74 10.76 5.84
CA PHE A 158 -7.34 10.92 6.24
C PHE A 158 -7.07 12.26 6.98
N ASN A 159 -7.75 13.35 6.59
CA ASN A 159 -7.62 14.65 7.25
C ASN A 159 -8.20 14.63 8.66
N ASP A 160 -9.30 13.91 8.89
CA ASP A 160 -9.88 13.70 10.21
C ASP A 160 -8.95 12.90 11.11
N TYR A 161 -8.46 11.76 10.60
CA TYR A 161 -7.48 10.94 11.30
C TYR A 161 -6.29 11.76 11.82
N LEU A 162 -5.74 12.64 10.96
CA LEU A 162 -4.57 13.45 11.25
C LEU A 162 -4.89 14.72 12.03
N GLY A 163 -6.16 15.12 12.10
CA GLY A 163 -6.57 16.41 12.66
C GLY A 163 -6.10 17.59 11.83
N LEU A 164 -6.12 17.46 10.49
CA LEU A 164 -5.63 18.47 9.55
C LEU A 164 -6.78 19.10 8.76
N THR A 165 -6.66 20.37 8.47
CA THR A 165 -7.45 21.01 7.41
C THR A 165 -6.77 20.72 6.07
N TRP A 166 -7.54 20.21 5.08
CA TRP A 166 -7.02 19.86 3.77
C TRP A 166 -7.64 20.69 2.66
N SER A 167 -6.83 21.16 1.70
CA SER A 167 -7.28 21.94 0.56
C SER A 167 -7.31 21.09 -0.72
N TYR A 168 -8.46 21.10 -1.40
CA TYR A 168 -8.69 20.51 -2.71
C TYR A 168 -8.79 21.61 -3.78
N GLY A 169 -7.79 22.49 -3.83
CA GLY A 169 -7.82 23.69 -4.65
C GLY A 169 -8.68 24.78 -4.02
N GLU A 170 -9.84 25.07 -4.61
CA GLU A 170 -10.76 26.11 -4.10
C GLU A 170 -11.62 25.63 -2.92
N ARG A 171 -11.74 24.32 -2.71
CA ARG A 171 -12.49 23.74 -1.58
C ARG A 171 -11.56 23.33 -0.46
N THR A 172 -11.96 23.66 0.75
CA THR A 172 -11.24 23.29 1.96
C THR A 172 -12.12 22.38 2.82
N ASP A 173 -11.53 21.31 3.31
CA ASP A 173 -12.15 20.34 4.21
C ASP A 173 -11.49 20.45 5.58
N VAL A 174 -12.29 20.80 6.58
CA VAL A 174 -11.84 20.94 7.98
C VAL A 174 -12.13 19.63 8.68
N HIS A 175 -11.12 19.08 9.34
CA HIS A 175 -11.27 17.83 10.08
C HIS A 175 -12.38 17.89 11.13
N GLU A 176 -13.11 16.80 11.28
CA GLU A 176 -14.06 16.59 12.38
C GLU A 176 -13.31 16.11 13.63
N VAL A 177 -13.45 16.85 14.72
CA VAL A 177 -12.66 16.62 15.95
C VAL A 177 -12.96 15.26 16.59
N ASP A 178 -14.20 14.81 16.52
CA ASP A 178 -14.66 13.52 17.04
C ASP A 178 -14.26 12.32 16.17
N GLN A 179 -13.78 12.56 14.95
CA GLN A 179 -13.27 11.54 14.04
C GLN A 179 -11.74 11.41 14.07
N ARG A 180 -11.06 12.14 14.96
CA ARG A 180 -9.61 12.09 15.06
C ARG A 180 -9.11 10.68 15.39
N GLY A 181 -8.14 10.19 14.62
CA GLY A 181 -7.63 8.82 14.73
C GLY A 181 -8.53 7.76 14.08
N ALA A 182 -9.59 8.17 13.37
CA ALA A 182 -10.50 7.28 12.68
C ALA A 182 -10.31 7.31 11.16
N LEU A 183 -10.60 6.19 10.51
CA LEU A 183 -10.59 6.00 9.07
C LEU A 183 -11.74 5.06 8.69
N ASP A 184 -12.73 5.53 7.95
CA ASP A 184 -13.71 4.62 7.34
C ASP A 184 -13.09 3.84 6.18
N CYS A 185 -13.83 2.98 5.49
CA CYS A 185 -13.27 2.12 4.44
C CYS A 185 -12.62 2.89 3.28
N SER A 186 -13.27 3.92 2.80
CA SER A 186 -12.78 4.75 1.68
C SER A 186 -11.77 5.79 2.15
N GLY A 187 -11.90 6.32 3.36
CA GLY A 187 -10.90 7.16 4.02
C GLY A 187 -9.58 6.43 4.25
N PHE A 188 -9.63 5.13 4.61
CA PHE A 188 -8.44 4.29 4.71
C PHE A 188 -7.72 4.14 3.36
N ALA A 189 -8.45 3.89 2.27
CA ALA A 189 -7.85 3.84 0.94
C ALA A 189 -7.20 5.18 0.53
N ARG A 190 -7.87 6.31 0.87
CA ARG A 190 -7.36 7.68 0.63
C ARG A 190 -6.15 8.00 1.49
N MET A 191 -6.13 7.56 2.75
CA MET A 191 -4.95 7.66 3.60
C MET A 191 -3.74 6.97 2.97
N VAL A 192 -3.88 5.70 2.57
CA VAL A 192 -2.78 4.88 2.04
C VAL A 192 -2.31 5.38 0.68
N LEU A 193 -3.21 5.46 -0.29
CA LEU A 193 -2.88 5.80 -1.67
C LEU A 193 -2.65 7.30 -1.87
N GLY A 194 -3.46 8.13 -1.22
CA GLY A 194 -3.44 9.58 -1.38
C GLY A 194 -2.41 10.24 -0.49
N TYR A 195 -2.73 10.43 0.79
CA TYR A 195 -1.89 11.18 1.71
C TYR A 195 -0.47 10.61 1.85
N ARG A 196 -0.35 9.28 2.00
CA ARG A 196 0.93 8.60 2.22
C ARG A 196 1.74 8.36 0.95
N LEU A 197 1.10 8.10 -0.19
CA LEU A 197 1.76 7.72 -1.45
C LEU A 197 1.62 8.75 -2.57
N GLY A 198 0.91 9.85 -2.34
CA GLY A 198 0.84 10.99 -3.27
C GLY A 198 -0.03 10.75 -4.51
N LEU A 199 -0.99 9.82 -4.44
CA LEU A 199 -2.05 9.79 -5.44
C LEU A 199 -2.93 11.05 -5.24
N PRO A 200 -3.23 11.85 -6.28
CA PRO A 200 -4.10 13.01 -6.14
C PRO A 200 -5.44 12.64 -5.51
N LEU A 201 -5.94 13.49 -4.62
CA LEU A 201 -7.20 13.31 -3.90
C LEU A 201 -8.20 14.39 -4.32
N THR A 202 -9.49 14.02 -4.37
CA THR A 202 -10.58 14.93 -4.69
C THR A 202 -11.82 14.64 -3.84
N LEU A 203 -12.73 15.61 -3.76
CA LEU A 203 -14.09 15.41 -3.25
C LEU A 203 -15.09 15.13 -4.38
N GLU A 204 -14.70 15.40 -5.65
CA GLU A 204 -15.54 15.21 -6.81
C GLU A 204 -15.05 14.03 -7.67
N PRO A 205 -15.94 13.22 -8.24
CA PRO A 205 -15.59 12.07 -9.06
C PRO A 205 -15.18 12.47 -10.48
N ASP A 206 -14.05 13.15 -10.66
CA ASP A 206 -13.55 13.72 -11.92
C ASP A 206 -12.66 12.78 -12.77
N GLY A 207 -12.27 11.62 -12.22
CA GLY A 207 -11.41 10.65 -12.90
C GLY A 207 -9.91 10.97 -12.87
N ALA A 208 -9.50 12.15 -12.42
CA ALA A 208 -8.09 12.56 -12.33
C ALA A 208 -7.47 12.23 -10.96
N ALA A 209 -8.30 12.11 -9.92
CA ALA A 209 -7.91 11.92 -8.54
C ALA A 209 -8.79 10.87 -7.84
N LEU A 210 -8.37 10.42 -6.65
CA LEU A 210 -9.09 9.43 -5.86
C LEU A 210 -10.23 10.12 -5.08
N PRO A 211 -11.51 9.84 -5.39
CA PRO A 211 -12.65 10.50 -4.77
C PRO A 211 -12.95 9.95 -3.38
N ARG A 212 -13.95 10.58 -2.71
CA ARG A 212 -14.23 10.31 -1.29
C ARG A 212 -14.94 8.97 -1.06
N ARG A 213 -15.95 8.63 -1.84
CA ARG A 213 -16.84 7.48 -1.57
C ARG A 213 -16.35 6.22 -2.31
N SER A 214 -16.59 5.04 -1.73
CA SER A 214 -16.20 3.75 -2.31
C SER A 214 -16.76 3.53 -3.71
N PHE A 215 -18.04 3.82 -3.97
CA PHE A 215 -18.62 3.69 -5.30
C PHE A 215 -18.01 4.66 -6.32
N GLU A 216 -17.69 5.89 -5.91
CA GLU A 216 -17.00 6.87 -6.75
C GLU A 216 -15.57 6.41 -7.06
N GLN A 217 -14.88 5.81 -6.09
CA GLN A 217 -13.55 5.23 -6.29
C GLN A 217 -13.57 4.11 -7.34
N LEU A 218 -14.61 3.24 -7.33
CA LEU A 218 -14.78 2.27 -8.40
C LEU A 218 -15.03 2.94 -9.75
N GLN A 219 -15.94 3.91 -9.80
CA GLN A 219 -16.41 4.50 -11.06
C GLN A 219 -15.37 5.42 -11.70
N SER A 220 -14.70 6.26 -10.91
CA SER A 220 -13.94 7.40 -11.43
C SER A 220 -12.51 7.55 -10.91
N ALA A 221 -12.01 6.72 -9.98
CA ALA A 221 -10.60 6.81 -9.58
C ALA A 221 -9.67 6.62 -10.78
N PRO A 222 -8.46 7.24 -10.78
CA PRO A 222 -7.49 7.01 -11.84
C PRO A 222 -7.11 5.53 -11.94
N GLY A 223 -6.53 5.13 -13.07
CA GLY A 223 -6.14 3.76 -13.33
C GLY A 223 -7.17 2.97 -14.15
N ILE A 224 -7.20 1.65 -13.98
CA ILE A 224 -8.04 0.75 -14.79
C ILE A 224 -8.92 -0.14 -13.92
N VAL A 225 -10.12 -0.46 -14.39
CA VAL A 225 -10.94 -1.51 -13.82
C VAL A 225 -10.36 -2.86 -14.25
N THR A 226 -9.89 -3.66 -13.30
CA THR A 226 -9.30 -4.99 -13.55
C THR A 226 -10.35 -6.10 -13.47
N VAL A 227 -11.37 -5.89 -12.65
CA VAL A 227 -12.55 -6.76 -12.53
C VAL A 227 -13.78 -5.84 -12.60
N PRO A 228 -14.60 -5.92 -13.66
CA PRO A 228 -15.79 -5.09 -13.80
C PRO A 228 -16.89 -5.55 -12.84
N ASP A 229 -17.70 -4.60 -12.37
CA ASP A 229 -18.93 -4.89 -11.65
C ASP A 229 -20.01 -5.40 -12.62
N THR A 230 -20.48 -6.60 -12.40
CA THR A 230 -21.57 -7.23 -13.17
C THR A 230 -22.82 -7.47 -12.32
N GLY A 231 -22.87 -6.89 -11.11
CA GLY A 231 -23.93 -7.14 -10.13
C GLY A 231 -23.82 -8.49 -9.43
N THR A 232 -22.80 -9.29 -9.76
CA THR A 232 -22.58 -10.61 -9.17
C THR A 232 -21.14 -10.76 -8.72
N ARG A 233 -20.90 -11.72 -7.84
CA ARG A 233 -19.54 -12.05 -7.41
C ARG A 233 -18.70 -12.52 -8.61
N PRO A 234 -17.48 -11.99 -8.79
CA PRO A 234 -16.54 -12.47 -9.82
C PRO A 234 -16.10 -13.92 -9.58
N ASP A 235 -15.93 -14.68 -10.66
CA ASP A 235 -15.55 -16.10 -10.61
C ASP A 235 -14.06 -16.31 -10.32
N SER A 236 -13.22 -15.32 -10.58
CA SER A 236 -11.75 -15.46 -10.51
C SER A 236 -11.08 -14.22 -9.95
N VAL A 237 -10.01 -14.45 -9.20
CA VAL A 237 -9.10 -13.42 -8.65
C VAL A 237 -7.83 -13.26 -9.49
N GLU A 238 -7.71 -13.91 -10.64
CA GLU A 238 -6.45 -13.95 -11.44
C GLU A 238 -6.05 -12.58 -12.02
N ALA A 239 -7.02 -11.69 -12.22
CA ALA A 239 -6.75 -10.33 -12.68
C ALA A 239 -6.16 -9.43 -11.60
N LEU A 240 -6.27 -9.83 -10.32
CA LEU A 240 -5.81 -9.04 -9.19
C LEU A 240 -4.29 -9.09 -9.05
N ALA A 241 -3.74 -7.95 -8.61
CA ALA A 241 -2.38 -7.85 -8.09
C ALA A 241 -2.41 -7.20 -6.71
N PRO A 242 -1.46 -7.53 -5.81
CA PRO A 242 -1.36 -6.84 -4.53
C PRO A 242 -1.34 -5.32 -4.73
N GLY A 243 -2.11 -4.60 -3.91
CA GLY A 243 -2.32 -3.16 -4.02
C GLY A 243 -3.56 -2.74 -4.83
N ASP A 244 -4.25 -3.67 -5.51
CA ASP A 244 -5.52 -3.36 -6.16
C ASP A 244 -6.59 -3.02 -5.12
N LEU A 245 -7.42 -2.03 -5.42
CA LEU A 245 -8.65 -1.77 -4.68
C LEU A 245 -9.68 -2.84 -5.03
N VAL A 246 -10.31 -3.44 -4.01
CA VAL A 246 -11.39 -4.41 -4.14
C VAL A 246 -12.66 -3.83 -3.54
N PHE A 247 -13.78 -3.97 -4.25
CA PHE A 247 -15.04 -3.28 -3.97
C PHE A 247 -16.15 -4.27 -3.67
N PHE A 248 -17.00 -3.90 -2.71
CA PHE A 248 -18.04 -4.78 -2.19
C PHE A 248 -19.38 -4.05 -2.16
N ASP A 249 -20.44 -4.80 -2.36
CA ASP A 249 -21.83 -4.49 -2.13
C ASP A 249 -22.29 -5.39 -0.98
N GLY A 250 -22.08 -4.92 0.24
CA GLY A 250 -22.27 -5.71 1.47
C GLY A 250 -23.52 -5.32 2.26
N SER A 251 -24.11 -4.14 1.99
CA SER A 251 -25.36 -3.69 2.57
C SER A 251 -26.55 -4.14 1.71
N SER A 252 -27.67 -4.43 2.35
CA SER A 252 -28.95 -4.64 1.67
C SER A 252 -29.81 -3.36 1.59
N ASP A 253 -29.36 -2.29 2.24
CA ASP A 253 -30.19 -1.12 2.52
C ASP A 253 -30.10 -0.03 1.44
N ASP A 254 -29.10 -0.09 0.57
CA ASP A 254 -28.80 0.90 -0.48
C ASP A 254 -28.87 0.32 -1.92
N GLY A 255 -29.47 -0.85 -2.07
CA GLY A 255 -29.63 -1.58 -3.33
C GLY A 255 -28.34 -2.30 -3.74
N ALA A 256 -27.96 -2.19 -5.01
CA ALA A 256 -26.75 -2.84 -5.56
C ALA A 256 -25.55 -1.88 -5.67
N ARG A 257 -25.53 -0.83 -4.84
CA ARG A 257 -24.44 0.15 -4.86
C ARG A 257 -23.24 -0.36 -4.06
N ILE A 258 -22.05 -0.14 -4.58
CA ILE A 258 -20.81 -0.37 -3.84
C ILE A 258 -20.78 0.49 -2.57
N ASP A 259 -20.68 -0.16 -1.42
CA ASP A 259 -20.69 0.46 -0.10
C ASP A 259 -19.37 0.29 0.66
N HIS A 260 -18.48 -0.61 0.19
CA HIS A 260 -17.23 -0.89 0.89
C HIS A 260 -16.05 -1.09 -0.07
N VAL A 261 -14.84 -0.76 0.42
CA VAL A 261 -13.59 -0.91 -0.30
C VAL A 261 -12.48 -1.44 0.61
N GLY A 262 -11.59 -2.24 0.03
CA GLY A 262 -10.36 -2.72 0.67
C GLY A 262 -9.19 -2.76 -0.30
N ILE A 263 -8.02 -3.11 0.22
CA ILE A 263 -6.77 -3.24 -0.54
C ILE A 263 -6.38 -4.73 -0.58
N TYR A 264 -6.23 -5.29 -1.77
CA TYR A 264 -5.82 -6.67 -1.94
C TYR A 264 -4.36 -6.87 -1.54
N LEU A 265 -4.08 -7.86 -0.70
CA LEU A 265 -2.73 -8.16 -0.18
C LEU A 265 -2.04 -9.30 -0.93
N GLY A 266 -2.81 -10.16 -1.60
CA GLY A 266 -2.33 -11.41 -2.18
C GLY A 266 -2.98 -12.63 -1.54
N LYS A 267 -2.41 -13.82 -1.79
CA LYS A 267 -2.88 -15.06 -1.17
C LYS A 267 -2.24 -15.24 0.21
N ASP A 268 -3.03 -15.70 1.16
CA ASP A 268 -2.58 -16.04 2.51
C ASP A 268 -1.97 -17.45 2.60
N THR A 269 -1.52 -17.85 3.79
CA THR A 269 -0.90 -19.15 4.06
C THR A 269 -1.86 -20.34 3.84
N ALA A 270 -3.17 -20.09 3.76
CA ALA A 270 -4.18 -21.07 3.39
C ALA A 270 -4.51 -21.06 1.88
N GLY A 271 -3.83 -20.20 1.10
CA GLY A 271 -4.09 -20.00 -0.34
C GLY A 271 -5.30 -19.13 -0.64
N ALA A 272 -5.96 -18.56 0.35
CA ALA A 272 -7.13 -17.70 0.14
C ALA A 272 -6.70 -16.27 -0.26
N PRO A 273 -7.41 -15.63 -1.21
CA PRO A 273 -7.14 -14.27 -1.64
C PRO A 273 -7.55 -13.29 -0.53
N ARG A 274 -6.57 -12.67 0.15
CA ARG A 274 -6.77 -11.83 1.35
C ARG A 274 -6.64 -10.34 1.03
N PHE A 275 -7.42 -9.54 1.73
CA PHE A 275 -7.40 -8.09 1.65
C PHE A 275 -7.36 -7.46 3.04
N ILE A 276 -7.10 -6.16 3.11
CA ILE A 276 -7.22 -5.32 4.31
C ILE A 276 -8.25 -4.22 4.04
N SER A 277 -9.13 -3.95 5.00
CA SER A 277 -10.09 -2.84 4.92
C SER A 277 -10.48 -2.34 6.30
N SER A 278 -10.87 -1.08 6.41
CA SER A 278 -11.44 -0.54 7.64
C SER A 278 -12.91 -0.90 7.77
N ARG A 279 -13.34 -1.37 8.95
CA ARG A 279 -14.68 -1.95 9.18
C ARG A 279 -15.29 -1.49 10.49
N LYS A 280 -16.62 -1.27 10.49
CA LYS A 280 -17.37 -0.91 11.69
C LYS A 280 -17.28 -1.94 12.81
N THR A 281 -17.44 -3.23 12.48
CA THR A 281 -17.56 -4.31 13.47
C THR A 281 -16.30 -4.53 14.28
N VAL A 282 -15.12 -4.31 13.70
CA VAL A 282 -13.81 -4.45 14.37
C VAL A 282 -13.20 -3.11 14.72
N ASP A 283 -13.93 -2.03 14.49
CA ASP A 283 -13.53 -0.67 14.77
C ASP A 283 -12.19 -0.27 14.13
N GLY A 284 -12.05 -0.51 12.82
CA GLY A 284 -10.88 -0.03 12.08
C GLY A 284 -10.33 -1.00 11.04
N PRO A 285 -9.13 -0.70 10.50
CA PRO A 285 -8.49 -1.52 9.47
C PRO A 285 -8.06 -2.89 10.00
N THR A 286 -8.43 -3.94 9.28
CA THR A 286 -8.10 -5.33 9.60
C THR A 286 -7.89 -6.16 8.34
N LEU A 287 -6.97 -7.13 8.42
CA LEU A 287 -6.82 -8.23 7.49
C LEU A 287 -7.33 -9.56 8.08
N GLY A 288 -7.96 -9.48 9.25
CA GLY A 288 -8.38 -10.62 10.07
C GLY A 288 -9.72 -11.23 9.69
N ASP A 289 -10.22 -12.11 10.54
CA ASP A 289 -11.43 -12.89 10.32
C ASP A 289 -12.60 -12.51 11.25
N VAL A 290 -12.35 -11.65 12.25
CA VAL A 290 -13.39 -11.09 13.14
C VAL A 290 -14.20 -10.03 12.36
N GLY A 291 -15.51 -10.00 12.59
CA GLY A 291 -16.40 -9.10 11.84
C GLY A 291 -16.58 -9.45 10.36
N GLY A 292 -16.28 -10.69 9.98
CA GLY A 292 -16.27 -11.20 8.61
C GLY A 292 -14.85 -11.46 8.10
N ARG A 293 -14.63 -12.61 7.50
CA ARG A 293 -13.30 -13.00 6.98
C ARG A 293 -12.83 -12.07 5.88
N SER A 294 -11.57 -11.61 5.98
CA SER A 294 -10.93 -10.73 4.97
C SER A 294 -10.49 -11.49 3.72
N VAL A 295 -11.33 -12.35 3.15
CA VAL A 295 -11.03 -13.15 1.96
C VAL A 295 -12.09 -12.98 0.87
N LEU A 296 -11.66 -13.03 -0.40
CA LEU A 296 -12.52 -12.92 -1.57
C LEU A 296 -13.09 -14.27 -2.04
N SER A 297 -12.73 -15.38 -1.34
CA SER A 297 -13.17 -16.74 -1.69
C SER A 297 -13.98 -17.37 -0.55
N GLY A 298 -14.75 -18.44 -0.85
CA GLY A 298 -15.62 -19.11 0.12
C GLY A 298 -17.01 -18.49 0.21
N THR A 299 -17.69 -18.69 1.34
CA THR A 299 -19.10 -18.30 1.56
C THR A 299 -19.27 -17.17 2.58
N GLY A 300 -18.17 -16.55 3.04
CA GLY A 300 -18.23 -15.45 4.00
C GLY A 300 -18.82 -14.18 3.42
N HIS A 301 -19.22 -13.25 4.30
CA HIS A 301 -19.86 -11.97 3.94
C HIS A 301 -19.12 -11.23 2.81
N TYR A 302 -17.83 -10.92 3.00
CA TYR A 302 -17.03 -10.20 2.00
C TYR A 302 -16.79 -11.00 0.71
N ALA A 303 -16.67 -12.33 0.81
CA ALA A 303 -16.57 -13.17 -0.38
C ALA A 303 -17.86 -13.15 -1.23
N ALA A 304 -19.03 -13.11 -0.59
CA ALA A 304 -20.32 -13.02 -1.26
C ALA A 304 -20.58 -11.59 -1.80
N ALA A 305 -20.14 -10.58 -1.06
CA ALA A 305 -20.32 -9.16 -1.38
C ALA A 305 -19.35 -8.63 -2.43
N TRP A 306 -18.24 -9.31 -2.72
CA TRP A 306 -17.25 -8.84 -3.69
C TRP A 306 -17.84 -8.68 -5.09
N ARG A 307 -17.64 -7.50 -5.73
CA ARG A 307 -18.21 -7.15 -7.04
C ARG A 307 -17.15 -6.76 -8.07
N ALA A 308 -16.12 -6.00 -7.68
CA ALA A 308 -15.23 -5.37 -8.63
C ALA A 308 -13.81 -5.19 -8.09
N ALA A 309 -12.88 -4.82 -8.97
CA ALA A 309 -11.57 -4.36 -8.58
C ALA A 309 -11.01 -3.30 -9.55
N ARG A 310 -10.18 -2.40 -9.02
CA ARG A 310 -9.49 -1.36 -9.77
C ARG A 310 -8.00 -1.32 -9.39
N ARG A 311 -7.15 -1.16 -10.39
CA ARG A 311 -5.72 -0.87 -10.23
C ARG A 311 -5.49 0.60 -10.50
N VAL A 312 -5.03 1.34 -9.49
CA VAL A 312 -4.77 2.78 -9.60
C VAL A 312 -3.39 3.12 -10.13
#